data_b522f7932ac543663526bd994cb2de86
#
_entry.id   b522f7932ac543663526bd994cb2de86
#
_cell.length_a   1.000
_cell.length_b   1.000
_cell.length_c   1.000
_cell.angle_alpha   90.00
_cell.angle_beta   90.00
_cell.angle_gamma   90.00
#
_symmetry.space_group_name_H-M   'P 1'
#
loop_
_entity.id
_entity.type
_entity.pdbx_description
1 polymer ?
#
loop_
_entity_poly.entity_id
_entity_poly.type
_entity_poly.pdbx_seq_one_letter_code
_entity_poly.pdbx_strand_id
1 'polypeptide(L)'
;MGVFVLKNLVALLGLEKNAYLCRELATHPTRWQKQAFPVRRLAFQRRRYSVVNEVDKSDMSRKDKPLPLLERVTITDVAAEGKALARVDDLVVFVPFVVPGDVVDLQVRRKKHSYAEATAVKFYERSPLREEPFCRHFGVCGGCKWQCLRYEEQLRAKQKQVLDNLTRIGKIDLPPAVAHNALEGSTGGFHPILGSERTRAYRNKLEFTFSNKRWLTFEEISQNVVYDNMNAVGFHIPDCFDKVLAIDECFLMDDVNNRIRNGIRDYACAKGLTFFDLRMQTGLLRNMMIRTSEHTDGTSEVMLLLQLCTNELTGQTDAKGRPLYREIPSAPDTPLGRQTGELMAWIGETFPEITSLLYVVNNKANDTIGDLEVHVVKGTPYIMEEMEGLQFKVGPKSFYQTNSQQAYNLYKVARTFAGLTGSELVYDLYTGTGTIANFVARSCGKVIGIEYVPEAIEDAEENAALNGLSNTLFYAGDMKDILTAEFIRTHGRPDVIITDPPRAGMHADVVQVILNAEPERIVYVSCNPASQARDLQLLGEKYKVVAVQPVDMFPHTQHVENVVLLTK
;
A
#
# COMPACT_ATOMS: atom_id res chain seq x y z
N MET A 1 -54.38 -2.23 -13.32
CA MET A 1 -53.28 -2.77 -12.49
C MET A 1 -51.89 -2.24 -12.87
N GLY A 2 -51.57 -2.02 -14.15
CA GLY A 2 -50.25 -1.56 -14.57
C GLY A 2 -49.87 -0.13 -14.16
N VAL A 3 -50.79 0.81 -14.11
CA VAL A 3 -50.54 2.23 -13.81
C VAL A 3 -50.26 2.47 -12.33
N PHE A 4 -50.80 1.65 -11.44
CA PHE A 4 -50.60 1.76 -9.99
C PHE A 4 -49.20 1.23 -9.57
N VAL A 5 -48.73 0.21 -10.27
CA VAL A 5 -47.37 -0.33 -10.05
C VAL A 5 -46.31 0.62 -10.57
N LEU A 6 -46.56 1.34 -11.67
CA LEU A 6 -45.60 2.31 -12.24
C LEU A 6 -45.47 3.56 -11.37
N LYS A 7 -46.55 4.09 -10.80
CA LYS A 7 -46.53 5.24 -9.88
C LYS A 7 -45.76 4.93 -8.59
N ASN A 8 -45.90 3.76 -8.05
CA ASN A 8 -45.15 3.33 -6.87
C ASN A 8 -43.64 3.10 -7.18
N LEU A 9 -43.29 2.68 -8.42
CA LEU A 9 -41.91 2.49 -8.85
C LEU A 9 -41.19 3.84 -9.05
N VAL A 10 -41.89 4.86 -9.57
CA VAL A 10 -41.35 6.21 -9.77
C VAL A 10 -41.12 6.91 -8.43
N ALA A 11 -42.05 6.77 -7.47
CA ALA A 11 -41.88 7.28 -6.12
C ALA A 11 -40.75 6.57 -5.36
N LEU A 12 -40.58 5.27 -5.55
CA LEU A 12 -39.50 4.48 -4.90
C LEU A 12 -38.11 4.78 -5.43
N LEU A 13 -38.00 5.28 -6.66
CA LEU A 13 -36.73 5.61 -7.33
C LEU A 13 -36.36 7.09 -7.21
N GLY A 14 -37.19 7.93 -6.59
CA GLY A 14 -36.91 9.37 -6.41
C GLY A 14 -36.86 10.18 -7.72
N LEU A 15 -37.55 9.69 -8.79
CA LEU A 15 -37.49 10.25 -10.15
C LEU A 15 -38.59 11.31 -10.40
N GLU A 16 -39.32 11.73 -9.39
CA GLU A 16 -40.46 12.67 -9.51
C GLU A 16 -40.06 14.06 -10.04
N LYS A 17 -38.77 14.40 -10.01
CA LYS A 17 -38.26 15.70 -10.49
C LYS A 17 -37.80 15.72 -11.95
N ASN A 18 -37.84 14.58 -12.67
CA ASN A 18 -37.36 14.53 -14.04
C ASN A 18 -38.51 14.45 -15.04
N ALA A 19 -39.04 15.63 -15.42
CA ALA A 19 -40.18 15.80 -16.30
C ALA A 19 -40.03 15.17 -17.70
N TYR A 20 -38.79 14.94 -18.17
CA TYR A 20 -38.49 14.33 -19.46
C TYR A 20 -38.70 12.81 -19.41
N LEU A 21 -38.24 12.16 -18.36
CA LEU A 21 -38.38 10.72 -18.18
C LEU A 21 -39.83 10.30 -17.93
N CYS A 22 -40.60 11.13 -17.21
CA CYS A 22 -42.04 10.91 -16.98
C CYS A 22 -42.86 11.02 -18.27
N ARG A 23 -42.47 11.87 -19.22
CA ARG A 23 -43.15 12.01 -20.52
C ARG A 23 -42.89 10.81 -21.45
N GLU A 24 -41.65 10.33 -21.53
CA GLU A 24 -41.30 9.16 -22.36
C GLU A 24 -41.93 7.85 -21.83
N LEU A 25 -42.00 7.66 -20.54
CA LEU A 25 -42.63 6.48 -19.93
C LEU A 25 -44.16 6.45 -20.16
N ALA A 26 -44.80 7.62 -20.30
CA ALA A 26 -46.24 7.71 -20.56
C ALA A 26 -46.64 7.50 -22.05
N THR A 27 -45.73 7.76 -22.99
CA THR A 27 -46.01 7.71 -24.42
C THR A 27 -45.66 6.41 -25.13
N HIS A 28 -44.73 5.59 -24.57
CA HIS A 28 -44.29 4.33 -25.19
C HIS A 28 -44.07 3.18 -24.18
N PRO A 29 -45.12 2.61 -23.60
CA PRO A 29 -44.97 1.58 -22.55
C PRO A 29 -44.33 0.25 -23.01
N THR A 30 -44.35 -0.07 -24.30
CA THR A 30 -43.86 -1.35 -24.83
C THR A 30 -42.37 -1.37 -25.23
N ARG A 31 -41.76 -0.18 -25.40
CA ARG A 31 -40.35 -0.08 -25.86
C ARG A 31 -39.34 -0.44 -24.78
N TRP A 32 -39.70 -0.31 -23.50
CA TRP A 32 -38.81 -0.50 -22.36
C TRP A 32 -38.82 -1.91 -21.76
N GLN A 33 -39.79 -2.75 -22.14
CA GLN A 33 -39.80 -4.14 -21.66
C GLN A 33 -38.65 -5.01 -22.22
N LYS A 34 -38.01 -4.60 -23.32
CA LYS A 34 -36.92 -5.35 -23.95
C LYS A 34 -35.51 -4.83 -23.58
N GLN A 35 -35.39 -3.68 -22.90
CA GLN A 35 -34.12 -3.09 -22.46
C GLN A 35 -34.03 -2.96 -20.94
N ALA A 36 -34.72 -3.80 -20.20
CA ALA A 36 -34.55 -3.88 -18.75
C ALA A 36 -33.13 -4.32 -18.44
N PHE A 37 -32.23 -3.36 -18.26
CA PHE A 37 -30.97 -3.55 -17.55
C PHE A 37 -31.27 -4.23 -16.23
N PRO A 38 -30.45 -5.17 -15.80
CA PRO A 38 -30.84 -6.08 -14.72
C PRO A 38 -30.98 -5.31 -13.40
N VAL A 39 -32.21 -5.09 -12.99
CA VAL A 39 -32.61 -4.64 -11.64
C VAL A 39 -31.94 -5.48 -10.54
N ARG A 40 -31.38 -6.63 -10.89
CA ARG A 40 -30.57 -7.49 -10.01
C ARG A 40 -29.37 -6.80 -9.36
N ARG A 41 -28.72 -5.79 -9.97
CA ARG A 41 -27.55 -5.12 -9.36
C ARG A 41 -27.93 -4.08 -8.29
N LEU A 42 -29.03 -3.36 -8.46
CA LEU A 42 -29.49 -2.40 -7.45
C LEU A 42 -30.14 -3.11 -6.23
N ALA A 43 -30.80 -4.25 -6.45
CA ALA A 43 -31.31 -5.10 -5.38
C ALA A 43 -30.17 -5.78 -4.60
N PHE A 44 -29.02 -6.04 -5.24
CA PHE A 44 -27.86 -6.67 -4.59
C PHE A 44 -27.13 -5.73 -3.61
N GLN A 45 -27.09 -4.43 -3.86
CA GLN A 45 -26.55 -3.47 -2.89
C GLN A 45 -27.49 -3.25 -1.69
N ARG A 46 -28.81 -3.31 -1.86
CA ARG A 46 -29.76 -3.23 -0.73
C ARG A 46 -29.81 -4.50 0.12
N ARG A 47 -29.58 -5.70 -0.47
CA ARG A 47 -29.57 -6.97 0.29
C ARG A 47 -28.39 -7.13 1.25
N ARG A 48 -27.33 -6.33 1.14
CA ARG A 48 -26.20 -6.40 2.09
C ARG A 48 -26.48 -5.82 3.48
N TYR A 49 -27.57 -5.08 3.69
CA TYR A 49 -27.81 -4.35 4.93
C TYR A 49 -29.27 -4.38 5.44
N SER A 50 -30.13 -5.31 4.99
CA SER A 50 -31.46 -5.41 5.56
C SER A 50 -31.48 -6.31 6.79
N VAL A 51 -31.93 -5.74 7.91
CA VAL A 51 -32.38 -6.49 9.11
C VAL A 51 -33.46 -7.47 8.69
N VAL A 52 -33.31 -8.72 9.08
CA VAL A 52 -34.16 -9.86 8.69
C VAL A 52 -35.56 -9.68 9.28
N ASN A 53 -36.55 -9.43 8.44
CA ASN A 53 -37.93 -9.83 8.75
C ASN A 53 -38.08 -11.30 8.36
N GLU A 54 -38.70 -12.09 9.23
CA GLU A 54 -38.93 -13.52 9.06
C GLU A 54 -39.65 -13.82 7.74
N VAL A 55 -38.96 -14.46 6.81
CA VAL A 55 -39.50 -15.04 5.59
C VAL A 55 -39.45 -16.56 5.74
N ASP A 56 -40.54 -17.21 5.40
CA ASP A 56 -40.72 -18.66 5.46
C ASP A 56 -39.61 -19.42 4.72
N LYS A 57 -38.95 -20.34 5.42
CA LYS A 57 -37.66 -20.97 5.03
C LYS A 57 -37.79 -22.13 4.05
N SER A 58 -39.00 -22.46 3.57
CA SER A 58 -39.25 -23.71 2.84
C SER A 58 -38.98 -23.69 1.32
N ASP A 59 -38.84 -22.48 0.70
CA ASP A 59 -38.83 -22.37 -0.77
C ASP A 59 -37.57 -21.69 -1.37
N MET A 60 -36.48 -21.60 -0.61
CA MET A 60 -35.22 -20.97 -1.08
C MET A 60 -34.28 -21.99 -1.71
N SER A 61 -33.79 -21.69 -2.92
CA SER A 61 -32.73 -22.46 -3.56
C SER A 61 -31.46 -22.50 -2.70
N ARG A 62 -30.60 -23.52 -2.84
CA ARG A 62 -29.34 -23.63 -2.08
C ARG A 62 -28.43 -22.38 -2.17
N LYS A 63 -28.58 -21.52 -3.19
CA LYS A 63 -27.85 -20.27 -3.38
C LYS A 63 -28.41 -19.07 -2.60
N ASP A 64 -29.62 -19.16 -2.09
CA ASP A 64 -30.37 -18.06 -1.46
C ASP A 64 -30.48 -18.20 0.07
N LYS A 65 -29.96 -19.29 0.65
CA LYS A 65 -29.95 -19.44 2.12
C LYS A 65 -28.98 -18.44 2.74
N PRO A 66 -29.43 -17.63 3.74
CA PRO A 66 -28.52 -16.76 4.48
C PRO A 66 -27.44 -17.60 5.15
N LEU A 67 -26.20 -17.12 5.04
CA LEU A 67 -25.08 -17.77 5.72
C LEU A 67 -25.27 -17.68 7.25
N PRO A 68 -24.84 -18.69 8.03
CA PRO A 68 -25.14 -18.79 9.45
C PRO A 68 -24.60 -17.64 10.27
N LEU A 69 -25.31 -17.31 11.35
CA LEU A 69 -24.80 -16.53 12.46
C LEU A 69 -24.14 -17.51 13.46
N LEU A 70 -22.91 -17.23 13.85
CA LEU A 70 -22.18 -17.95 14.89
C LEU A 70 -22.22 -17.10 16.16
N GLU A 71 -22.88 -17.61 17.19
CA GLU A 71 -23.14 -16.83 18.41
C GLU A 71 -22.02 -17.04 19.45
N ARG A 72 -21.69 -15.97 20.20
CA ARG A 72 -20.76 -15.98 21.34
C ARG A 72 -19.42 -16.66 21.07
N VAL A 73 -18.83 -16.37 19.92
CA VAL A 73 -17.54 -16.94 19.51
C VAL A 73 -16.39 -16.15 20.15
N THR A 74 -15.46 -16.85 20.80
CA THR A 74 -14.24 -16.27 21.34
C THR A 74 -13.19 -16.19 20.22
N ILE A 75 -12.62 -15.00 20.04
CA ILE A 75 -11.48 -14.78 19.14
C ILE A 75 -10.21 -15.29 19.83
N THR A 76 -9.45 -16.13 19.14
CA THR A 76 -8.34 -16.88 19.78
C THR A 76 -6.96 -16.41 19.38
N ASP A 77 -6.74 -15.86 18.16
CA ASP A 77 -5.41 -15.50 17.68
C ASP A 77 -5.51 -14.43 16.57
N VAL A 78 -4.36 -13.93 16.14
CA VAL A 78 -4.20 -13.06 14.98
C VAL A 78 -3.66 -13.89 13.81
N ALA A 79 -4.28 -13.76 12.65
CA ALA A 79 -3.88 -14.42 11.42
C ALA A 79 -3.09 -13.49 10.50
N ALA A 80 -2.49 -14.04 9.48
CA ALA A 80 -1.92 -13.29 8.37
C ALA A 80 -2.95 -12.32 7.74
N GLU A 81 -2.50 -11.33 7.00
CA GLU A 81 -3.33 -10.30 6.34
C GLU A 81 -4.13 -9.40 7.30
N GLY A 82 -3.80 -9.40 8.59
CA GLY A 82 -4.38 -8.49 9.57
C GLY A 82 -5.76 -8.87 10.08
N LYS A 83 -6.28 -10.06 9.75
CA LYS A 83 -7.51 -10.61 10.31
C LYS A 83 -7.20 -11.34 11.62
N ALA A 84 -8.12 -11.32 12.57
CA ALA A 84 -8.09 -12.24 13.69
C ALA A 84 -8.76 -13.58 13.31
N LEU A 85 -8.56 -14.60 14.11
CA LEU A 85 -9.16 -15.91 13.87
C LEU A 85 -9.88 -16.45 15.10
N ALA A 86 -10.92 -17.24 14.83
CA ALA A 86 -11.58 -18.10 15.80
C ALA A 86 -11.67 -19.52 15.24
N ARG A 87 -11.89 -20.48 16.13
CA ARG A 87 -12.23 -21.86 15.77
C ARG A 87 -13.64 -22.17 16.27
N VAL A 88 -14.48 -22.62 15.36
CA VAL A 88 -15.84 -23.06 15.68
C VAL A 88 -15.97 -24.47 15.11
N ASP A 89 -16.05 -25.46 15.98
CA ASP A 89 -15.87 -26.86 15.62
C ASP A 89 -14.53 -27.07 14.86
N ASP A 90 -14.57 -27.67 13.69
CA ASP A 90 -13.37 -27.85 12.83
C ASP A 90 -13.13 -26.71 11.86
N LEU A 91 -13.95 -25.64 11.92
CA LEU A 91 -13.88 -24.52 10.98
C LEU A 91 -13.01 -23.38 11.53
N VAL A 92 -12.03 -22.95 10.75
CA VAL A 92 -11.29 -21.71 11.00
C VAL A 92 -12.12 -20.53 10.46
N VAL A 93 -12.37 -19.52 11.30
CA VAL A 93 -13.13 -18.33 10.94
C VAL A 93 -12.24 -17.11 11.00
N PHE A 94 -12.03 -16.43 9.88
CA PHE A 94 -11.28 -15.19 9.78
C PHE A 94 -12.19 -13.98 9.96
N VAL A 95 -11.82 -13.06 10.86
CA VAL A 95 -12.65 -11.93 11.26
C VAL A 95 -11.80 -10.65 11.29
N PRO A 96 -12.14 -9.61 10.54
CA PRO A 96 -11.46 -8.32 10.63
C PRO A 96 -11.91 -7.52 11.86
N PHE A 97 -11.04 -6.63 12.36
CA PHE A 97 -11.33 -5.61 13.38
C PHE A 97 -11.78 -6.14 14.75
N VAL A 98 -11.47 -7.39 15.02
CA VAL A 98 -11.58 -8.01 16.35
C VAL A 98 -10.19 -8.41 16.84
N VAL A 99 -10.03 -8.61 18.16
CA VAL A 99 -8.74 -8.95 18.77
C VAL A 99 -8.89 -10.22 19.63
N PRO A 100 -7.80 -10.97 19.87
CA PRO A 100 -7.84 -12.15 20.73
C PRO A 100 -8.44 -11.82 22.10
N GLY A 101 -9.37 -12.66 22.57
CA GLY A 101 -10.10 -12.47 23.81
C GLY A 101 -11.45 -11.74 23.65
N ASP A 102 -11.77 -11.17 22.49
CA ASP A 102 -13.14 -10.69 22.23
C ASP A 102 -14.11 -11.86 22.17
N VAL A 103 -15.33 -11.69 22.75
CA VAL A 103 -16.45 -12.62 22.61
C VAL A 103 -17.55 -11.94 21.79
N VAL A 104 -17.83 -12.49 20.60
CA VAL A 104 -18.65 -11.82 19.59
C VAL A 104 -19.62 -12.76 18.87
N ASP A 105 -20.72 -12.19 18.34
CA ASP A 105 -21.51 -12.86 17.32
C ASP A 105 -20.90 -12.56 15.94
N LEU A 106 -20.76 -13.62 15.13
CA LEU A 106 -20.12 -13.56 13.83
C LEU A 106 -21.10 -13.88 12.71
N GLN A 107 -21.41 -12.89 11.88
CA GLN A 107 -22.14 -13.13 10.65
C GLN A 107 -21.19 -13.67 9.58
N VAL A 108 -21.32 -14.92 9.19
CA VAL A 108 -20.55 -15.51 8.10
C VAL A 108 -20.87 -14.78 6.80
N ARG A 109 -19.83 -14.37 6.06
CA ARG A 109 -19.91 -13.68 4.77
C ARG A 109 -19.57 -14.59 3.60
N ARG A 110 -18.62 -15.51 3.85
CA ARG A 110 -18.17 -16.50 2.88
C ARG A 110 -17.78 -17.78 3.61
N LYS A 111 -18.15 -18.93 3.07
CA LYS A 111 -17.77 -20.24 3.61
C LYS A 111 -17.14 -21.09 2.52
N LYS A 112 -15.99 -21.66 2.82
CA LYS A 112 -15.31 -22.71 2.05
C LYS A 112 -15.25 -24.00 2.87
N HIS A 113 -14.67 -25.05 2.32
CA HIS A 113 -14.61 -26.35 3.01
C HIS A 113 -13.86 -26.27 4.33
N SER A 114 -12.69 -25.61 4.35
CA SER A 114 -11.77 -25.56 5.50
C SER A 114 -11.78 -24.27 6.30
N TYR A 115 -12.44 -23.20 5.79
CA TYR A 115 -12.49 -21.91 6.47
C TYR A 115 -13.72 -21.09 6.14
N ALA A 116 -14.03 -20.12 6.98
CA ALA A 116 -15.01 -19.07 6.72
C ALA A 116 -14.44 -17.68 6.92
N GLU A 117 -15.05 -16.70 6.27
CA GLU A 117 -14.84 -15.27 6.53
C GLU A 117 -16.11 -14.72 7.14
N ALA A 118 -15.99 -14.00 8.24
CA ALA A 118 -17.12 -13.47 8.98
C ALA A 118 -16.87 -12.01 9.42
N THR A 119 -17.91 -11.32 9.82
CA THR A 119 -17.87 -9.98 10.40
C THR A 119 -18.52 -10.02 11.77
N ALA A 120 -17.89 -9.42 12.77
CA ALA A 120 -18.50 -9.26 14.08
C ALA A 120 -19.70 -8.30 13.99
N VAL A 121 -20.83 -8.73 14.51
CA VAL A 121 -22.10 -7.96 14.49
C VAL A 121 -22.55 -7.55 15.89
N LYS A 122 -22.07 -8.24 16.92
CA LYS A 122 -22.36 -7.94 18.33
C LYS A 122 -21.17 -8.32 19.18
N PHE A 123 -20.82 -7.47 20.15
CA PHE A 123 -19.79 -7.74 21.16
C PHE A 123 -20.46 -8.02 22.50
N TYR A 124 -20.08 -9.11 23.15
CA TYR A 124 -20.47 -9.47 24.51
C TYR A 124 -19.39 -9.09 25.52
N GLU A 125 -18.15 -9.41 25.17
CA GLU A 125 -16.98 -9.09 25.97
C GLU A 125 -15.90 -8.48 25.09
N ARG A 126 -15.28 -7.41 25.57
CA ARG A 126 -14.16 -6.76 24.91
C ARG A 126 -12.88 -7.17 25.58
N SER A 127 -11.93 -7.65 24.79
CA SER A 127 -10.62 -8.05 25.29
C SER A 127 -9.86 -6.90 25.95
N PRO A 128 -9.10 -7.16 27.03
CA PRO A 128 -8.18 -6.17 27.62
C PRO A 128 -7.01 -5.81 26.70
N LEU A 129 -6.78 -6.58 25.62
CA LEU A 129 -5.76 -6.29 24.61
C LEU A 129 -6.22 -5.22 23.60
N ARG A 130 -7.47 -4.80 23.68
CA ARG A 130 -8.00 -3.73 22.83
C ARG A 130 -7.46 -2.36 23.21
N GLU A 131 -7.34 -1.55 22.17
CA GLU A 131 -7.14 -0.10 22.26
C GLU A 131 -8.20 0.60 21.43
N GLU A 132 -8.61 1.82 21.83
CA GLU A 132 -9.54 2.61 21.05
C GLU A 132 -8.82 3.17 19.80
N PRO A 133 -9.33 2.91 18.60
CA PRO A 133 -8.73 3.45 17.39
C PRO A 133 -8.72 4.99 17.39
N PHE A 134 -7.56 5.59 17.16
CA PHE A 134 -7.41 7.04 17.12
C PHE A 134 -7.90 7.68 15.81
N CYS A 135 -8.08 6.90 14.76
CA CYS A 135 -8.50 7.37 13.44
C CYS A 135 -9.97 7.05 13.20
N ARG A 136 -10.80 8.06 12.94
CA ARG A 136 -12.23 7.89 12.62
C ARG A 136 -12.50 7.10 11.34
N HIS A 137 -11.51 7.00 10.45
CA HIS A 137 -11.62 6.21 9.22
C HIS A 137 -11.20 4.74 9.39
N PHE A 138 -10.81 4.34 10.63
CA PHE A 138 -10.46 2.96 10.90
C PHE A 138 -11.63 2.01 10.64
N GLY A 139 -11.36 0.88 10.03
CA GLY A 139 -12.38 -0.09 9.64
C GLY A 139 -13.03 0.16 8.27
N VAL A 140 -12.85 1.33 7.68
CA VAL A 140 -13.38 1.69 6.35
C VAL A 140 -12.27 1.92 5.34
N CYS A 141 -11.30 2.77 5.66
CA CYS A 141 -10.20 3.16 4.77
C CYS A 141 -9.31 1.99 4.29
N GLY A 142 -9.14 0.96 5.11
CA GLY A 142 -8.34 -0.22 4.75
C GLY A 142 -6.83 -0.07 4.90
N GLY A 143 -6.29 1.11 5.15
CA GLY A 143 -4.86 1.34 5.33
C GLY A 143 -4.32 0.73 6.63
N CYS A 144 -4.99 0.98 7.76
CA CYS A 144 -4.67 0.39 9.05
C CYS A 144 -5.56 -0.82 9.33
N LYS A 145 -4.98 -1.88 9.92
CA LYS A 145 -5.70 -3.11 10.28
C LYS A 145 -5.81 -3.31 11.78
N TRP A 146 -4.88 -2.75 12.57
CA TRP A 146 -4.67 -3.10 13.97
C TRP A 146 -4.69 -1.91 14.94
N GLN A 147 -5.29 -0.76 14.58
CA GLN A 147 -5.46 0.34 15.55
C GLN A 147 -6.31 -0.05 16.77
N CYS A 148 -7.09 -1.13 16.67
CA CYS A 148 -7.86 -1.68 17.79
C CYS A 148 -7.08 -2.67 18.67
N LEU A 149 -5.81 -2.93 18.38
CA LEU A 149 -4.93 -3.85 19.11
C LEU A 149 -3.76 -3.05 19.69
N ARG A 150 -3.45 -3.23 20.97
CA ARG A 150 -2.30 -2.60 21.63
C ARG A 150 -1.01 -2.86 20.85
N TYR A 151 -0.12 -1.90 20.85
CA TYR A 151 1.08 -1.96 20.02
C TYR A 151 1.99 -3.15 20.35
N GLU A 152 2.16 -3.47 21.64
CA GLU A 152 2.95 -4.63 22.10
C GLU A 152 2.37 -5.94 21.56
N GLU A 153 1.05 -6.04 21.43
CA GLU A 153 0.39 -7.22 20.86
C GLU A 153 0.54 -7.28 19.34
N GLN A 154 0.58 -6.10 18.67
CA GLN A 154 0.93 -6.04 17.25
C GLN A 154 2.34 -6.59 17.02
N LEU A 155 3.31 -6.21 17.85
CA LEU A 155 4.69 -6.72 17.78
C LEU A 155 4.74 -8.23 18.01
N ARG A 156 4.04 -8.76 19.03
CA ARG A 156 3.96 -10.21 19.27
C ARG A 156 3.37 -10.96 18.08
N ALA A 157 2.30 -10.42 17.47
CA ALA A 157 1.66 -11.03 16.31
C ALA A 157 2.60 -11.06 15.10
N LYS A 158 3.35 -9.99 14.84
CA LYS A 158 4.35 -9.90 13.76
C LYS A 158 5.52 -10.87 13.98
N GLN A 159 6.05 -10.91 15.20
CA GLN A 159 7.12 -11.85 15.55
C GLN A 159 6.66 -13.31 15.38
N LYS A 160 5.45 -13.62 15.86
CA LYS A 160 4.84 -14.94 15.66
C LYS A 160 4.65 -15.27 14.18
N GLN A 161 4.25 -14.30 13.36
CA GLN A 161 4.11 -14.49 11.92
C GLN A 161 5.44 -14.86 11.27
N VAL A 162 6.55 -14.21 11.62
CA VAL A 162 7.89 -14.57 11.14
C VAL A 162 8.24 -15.99 11.58
N LEU A 163 8.11 -16.30 12.88
CA LEU A 163 8.39 -17.63 13.43
C LEU A 163 7.59 -18.71 12.72
N ASP A 164 6.28 -18.54 12.57
CA ASP A 164 5.38 -19.50 11.93
C ASP A 164 5.74 -19.72 10.44
N ASN A 165 6.11 -18.68 9.71
CA ASN A 165 6.49 -18.80 8.30
C ASN A 165 7.83 -19.54 8.15
N LEU A 166 8.84 -19.18 8.92
CA LEU A 166 10.15 -19.82 8.83
C LEU A 166 10.09 -21.28 9.23
N THR A 167 9.35 -21.62 10.29
CA THR A 167 9.27 -23.02 10.78
C THR A 167 8.33 -23.89 9.96
N ARG A 168 7.14 -23.38 9.57
CA ARG A 168 6.10 -24.20 8.93
C ARG A 168 6.23 -24.26 7.40
N ILE A 169 6.58 -23.12 6.75
CA ILE A 169 6.77 -23.03 5.31
C ILE A 169 8.20 -23.41 4.96
N GLY A 170 9.17 -22.70 5.54
CA GLY A 170 10.60 -22.89 5.27
C GLY A 170 11.18 -24.16 5.86
N LYS A 171 10.54 -24.71 6.90
CA LYS A 171 11.07 -25.85 7.69
C LYS A 171 12.50 -25.57 8.18
N ILE A 172 12.78 -24.32 8.49
CA ILE A 172 14.08 -23.84 8.93
C ILE A 172 14.30 -24.28 10.38
N ASP A 173 15.46 -24.84 10.65
CA ASP A 173 15.97 -25.02 12.01
C ASP A 173 16.47 -23.67 12.50
N LEU A 174 15.69 -23.05 13.38
CA LEU A 174 15.95 -21.70 13.84
C LEU A 174 17.02 -21.67 14.94
N PRO A 175 17.87 -20.63 14.94
CA PRO A 175 18.79 -20.42 16.05
C PRO A 175 18.01 -20.16 17.36
N PRO A 176 18.64 -20.38 18.54
CA PRO A 176 18.01 -20.13 19.83
C PRO A 176 17.49 -18.70 19.96
N ALA A 177 16.37 -18.52 20.66
CA ALA A 177 15.88 -17.20 20.99
C ALA A 177 16.85 -16.48 21.95
N VAL A 178 17.05 -15.18 21.71
CA VAL A 178 17.90 -14.30 22.52
C VAL A 178 17.08 -13.16 23.15
N ALA A 179 17.63 -12.54 24.19
CA ALA A 179 16.89 -11.54 24.97
C ALA A 179 16.91 -10.15 24.33
N HIS A 180 17.90 -9.85 23.49
CA HIS A 180 18.16 -8.52 22.94
C HIS A 180 18.03 -8.50 21.44
N ASN A 181 17.70 -7.35 20.86
CA ASN A 181 17.67 -7.16 19.41
C ASN A 181 19.11 -7.08 18.82
N ALA A 182 19.22 -7.22 17.51
CA ALA A 182 20.51 -7.28 16.84
C ALA A 182 21.34 -5.97 16.93
N LEU A 183 20.72 -4.84 17.23
CA LEU A 183 21.42 -3.55 17.40
C LEU A 183 22.11 -3.41 18.76
N GLU A 184 21.81 -4.30 19.70
CA GLU A 184 22.43 -4.34 21.03
C GLU A 184 23.66 -5.26 21.10
N GLY A 185 24.24 -5.61 19.94
CA GLY A 185 25.54 -6.27 19.84
C GLY A 185 25.54 -7.78 19.67
N SER A 186 24.39 -8.42 19.40
CA SER A 186 24.30 -9.84 19.09
C SER A 186 24.21 -10.05 17.57
N THR A 187 25.06 -10.91 17.01
CA THR A 187 25.05 -11.31 15.60
C THR A 187 24.49 -12.72 15.38
N GLY A 188 23.98 -13.38 16.42
CA GLY A 188 23.42 -14.72 16.35
C GLY A 188 22.16 -14.85 17.20
N GLY A 189 21.22 -15.73 16.77
CA GLY A 189 19.99 -16.02 17.49
C GLY A 189 18.71 -15.52 16.81
N PHE A 190 17.58 -15.95 17.35
CA PHE A 190 16.27 -15.40 16.98
C PHE A 190 15.95 -14.24 17.92
N HIS A 191 16.04 -13.04 17.37
CA HIS A 191 15.91 -11.80 18.13
C HIS A 191 14.44 -11.41 18.36
N PRO A 192 14.13 -10.71 19.48
CA PRO A 192 12.83 -10.07 19.66
C PRO A 192 12.63 -9.01 18.57
N ILE A 193 11.38 -8.85 18.13
CA ILE A 193 11.05 -7.89 17.08
C ILE A 193 11.48 -6.47 17.46
N LEU A 194 12.14 -5.80 16.55
CA LEU A 194 12.50 -4.39 16.71
C LEU A 194 11.28 -3.52 16.39
N GLY A 195 10.67 -2.95 17.43
CA GLY A 195 9.52 -2.05 17.33
C GLY A 195 9.90 -0.68 16.74
N SER A 196 8.92 0.02 16.22
CA SER A 196 9.06 1.41 15.78
C SER A 196 8.87 2.35 16.98
N GLU A 197 9.77 3.31 17.14
CA GLU A 197 9.67 4.33 18.17
C GLU A 197 8.44 5.23 17.95
N ARG A 198 8.23 5.64 16.67
CA ARG A 198 7.02 6.40 16.27
C ARG A 198 5.99 5.43 15.72
N THR A 199 4.80 5.39 16.32
CA THR A 199 3.65 4.62 15.82
C THR A 199 2.66 5.47 15.03
N ARG A 200 2.81 6.80 15.09
CA ARG A 200 2.08 7.81 14.29
C ARG A 200 3.09 8.73 13.65
N ALA A 201 2.68 9.43 12.59
CA ALA A 201 3.53 10.36 11.85
C ALA A 201 4.90 9.77 11.44
N TYR A 202 4.90 8.47 11.14
CA TYR A 202 6.13 7.76 10.77
C TYR A 202 6.34 7.67 9.25
N ARG A 203 5.27 7.87 8.46
CA ARG A 203 5.37 7.79 7.00
C ARG A 203 5.90 9.09 6.42
N ASN A 204 6.87 8.95 5.55
CA ASN A 204 7.40 10.02 4.72
C ASN A 204 6.71 10.14 3.35
N LYS A 205 5.79 9.22 2.98
CA LYS A 205 5.06 9.26 1.69
C LYS A 205 3.63 8.77 1.85
N LEU A 206 2.67 9.55 1.31
CA LEU A 206 1.27 9.17 1.11
C LEU A 206 0.82 9.56 -0.30
N GLU A 207 0.00 8.71 -0.89
CA GLU A 207 -0.62 8.93 -2.19
C GLU A 207 -2.14 8.92 -2.03
N PHE A 208 -2.80 9.98 -2.51
CA PHE A 208 -4.24 10.14 -2.43
C PHE A 208 -4.84 10.24 -3.83
N THR A 209 -6.02 9.66 -4.00
CA THR A 209 -6.77 9.71 -5.25
C THR A 209 -7.87 10.76 -5.19
N PHE A 210 -7.99 11.57 -6.24
CA PHE A 210 -9.16 12.40 -6.50
C PHE A 210 -10.21 11.58 -7.25
N SER A 211 -11.45 11.66 -6.82
CA SER A 211 -12.54 10.96 -7.51
C SER A 211 -13.84 11.77 -7.46
N ASN A 212 -14.59 11.73 -8.54
CA ASN A 212 -15.96 12.22 -8.58
C ASN A 212 -16.99 11.19 -8.03
N LYS A 213 -16.50 10.09 -7.44
CA LYS A 213 -17.32 9.00 -6.86
C LYS A 213 -16.94 8.74 -5.42
N ARG A 214 -17.44 9.60 -4.53
CA ARG A 214 -17.29 9.46 -3.09
C ARG A 214 -17.90 8.15 -2.59
N TRP A 215 -17.16 7.42 -1.75
CA TRP A 215 -17.72 6.36 -0.92
C TRP A 215 -18.52 6.98 0.24
N LEU A 216 -19.78 6.59 0.37
CA LEU A 216 -20.59 6.93 1.52
C LEU A 216 -20.47 5.83 2.58
N THR A 217 -20.15 6.21 3.81
CA THR A 217 -20.11 5.29 4.94
C THR A 217 -21.53 4.85 5.33
N PHE A 218 -21.63 3.77 6.10
CA PHE A 218 -22.93 3.31 6.60
C PHE A 218 -23.62 4.39 7.45
N GLU A 219 -22.84 5.14 8.22
CA GLU A 219 -23.33 6.22 9.06
C GLU A 219 -23.92 7.36 8.21
N GLU A 220 -23.20 7.83 7.20
CA GLU A 220 -23.68 8.86 6.26
C GLU A 220 -24.96 8.42 5.54
N ILE A 221 -25.04 7.14 5.13
CA ILE A 221 -26.25 6.59 4.50
C ILE A 221 -27.42 6.53 5.50
N SER A 222 -27.17 6.10 6.75
CA SER A 222 -28.21 5.99 7.77
C SER A 222 -28.77 7.34 8.21
N GLN A 223 -27.94 8.38 8.18
CA GLN A 223 -28.30 9.76 8.49
C GLN A 223 -28.85 10.51 7.28
N ASN A 224 -28.96 9.86 6.11
CA ASN A 224 -29.38 10.47 4.84
C ASN A 224 -28.56 11.73 4.48
N VAL A 225 -27.26 11.69 4.72
CA VAL A 225 -26.37 12.82 4.37
C VAL A 225 -26.41 13.05 2.86
N VAL A 226 -26.66 14.29 2.45
CA VAL A 226 -26.67 14.71 1.05
C VAL A 226 -25.47 15.63 0.81
N TYR A 227 -24.72 15.33 -0.22
CA TYR A 227 -23.59 16.14 -0.67
C TYR A 227 -23.97 16.90 -1.94
N ASP A 228 -23.53 18.16 -2.06
CA ASP A 228 -23.73 18.98 -3.27
C ASP A 228 -23.03 18.36 -4.48
N ASN A 229 -21.91 17.69 -4.26
CA ASN A 229 -21.21 16.88 -5.25
C ASN A 229 -20.61 15.63 -4.60
N MET A 230 -20.21 14.65 -5.42
CA MET A 230 -19.61 13.40 -4.98
C MET A 230 -18.08 13.41 -5.07
N ASN A 231 -17.47 14.59 -5.07
CA ASN A 231 -16.02 14.75 -5.09
C ASN A 231 -15.39 14.26 -3.77
N ALA A 232 -14.32 13.51 -3.88
CA ALA A 232 -13.56 12.98 -2.76
C ALA A 232 -12.06 12.99 -3.04
N VAL A 233 -11.27 13.23 -2.01
CA VAL A 233 -9.82 13.03 -2.01
C VAL A 233 -9.49 12.09 -0.86
N GLY A 234 -8.80 10.99 -1.15
CA GLY A 234 -8.46 10.01 -0.12
C GLY A 234 -8.05 8.67 -0.69
N PHE A 235 -8.55 7.59 -0.11
CA PHE A 235 -8.13 6.23 -0.46
C PHE A 235 -9.27 5.41 -1.06
N HIS A 236 -8.91 4.52 -1.97
CA HIS A 236 -9.85 3.51 -2.47
C HIS A 236 -10.31 2.58 -1.35
N ILE A 237 -11.58 2.22 -1.40
CA ILE A 237 -12.14 1.20 -0.50
C ILE A 237 -11.69 -0.19 -0.95
N PRO A 238 -11.27 -1.06 -0.04
CA PRO A 238 -11.00 -2.46 -0.36
C PRO A 238 -12.17 -3.09 -1.13
N ASP A 239 -11.86 -3.86 -2.17
CA ASP A 239 -12.81 -4.52 -3.07
C ASP A 239 -13.72 -3.56 -3.89
N CYS A 240 -13.45 -2.25 -3.90
CA CYS A 240 -14.21 -1.26 -4.65
C CYS A 240 -13.28 -0.27 -5.36
N PHE A 241 -12.87 -0.62 -6.57
CA PHE A 241 -11.82 0.09 -7.31
C PHE A 241 -12.20 1.51 -7.78
N ASP A 242 -13.51 1.79 -7.95
CA ASP A 242 -13.98 3.04 -8.57
C ASP A 242 -14.53 4.08 -7.57
N LYS A 243 -14.44 3.81 -6.27
CA LYS A 243 -14.89 4.74 -5.25
C LYS A 243 -13.79 5.07 -4.26
N VAL A 244 -13.78 6.31 -3.81
CA VAL A 244 -12.80 6.86 -2.89
C VAL A 244 -13.49 7.31 -1.61
N LEU A 245 -12.97 6.87 -0.47
CA LEU A 245 -13.33 7.41 0.83
C LEU A 245 -12.65 8.77 0.98
N ALA A 246 -13.44 9.82 1.22
CA ALA A 246 -12.88 11.12 1.55
C ALA A 246 -12.18 11.04 2.91
N ILE A 247 -10.92 11.45 2.95
CA ILE A 247 -10.11 11.46 4.17
C ILE A 247 -9.90 12.91 4.60
N ASP A 248 -10.27 13.24 5.82
CA ASP A 248 -9.99 14.56 6.40
C ASP A 248 -8.72 14.53 7.26
N GLU A 249 -8.43 13.39 7.89
CA GLU A 249 -7.25 13.19 8.73
C GLU A 249 -6.60 11.83 8.44
N CYS A 250 -5.28 11.82 8.26
CA CYS A 250 -4.46 10.62 8.25
C CYS A 250 -3.30 10.81 9.21
N PHE A 251 -3.21 9.97 10.22
CA PHE A 251 -2.22 10.07 11.30
C PHE A 251 -0.93 9.30 11.01
N LEU A 252 -0.81 8.68 9.83
CA LEU A 252 0.40 7.93 9.46
C LEU A 252 1.54 8.85 9.00
N MET A 253 1.23 10.08 8.57
CA MET A 253 2.17 11.14 8.21
C MET A 253 1.82 12.38 9.06
N ASP A 254 2.77 13.30 9.21
CA ASP A 254 2.58 14.57 9.90
C ASP A 254 1.41 15.36 9.34
N ASP A 255 0.91 16.34 10.12
CA ASP A 255 -0.27 17.12 9.79
C ASP A 255 -0.15 17.91 8.48
N VAL A 256 1.05 18.15 7.99
CA VAL A 256 1.29 18.78 6.69
C VAL A 256 0.50 18.10 5.56
N ASN A 257 0.37 16.76 5.59
CA ASN A 257 -0.43 16.03 4.62
C ASN A 257 -1.92 16.38 4.68
N ASN A 258 -2.46 16.56 5.88
CA ASN A 258 -3.88 16.89 6.09
C ASN A 258 -4.18 18.29 5.58
N ARG A 259 -3.32 19.26 5.92
CA ARG A 259 -3.47 20.67 5.49
C ARG A 259 -3.39 20.81 3.98
N ILE A 260 -2.37 20.25 3.34
CA ILE A 260 -2.18 20.30 1.88
C ILE A 260 -3.34 19.60 1.16
N ARG A 261 -3.64 18.35 1.53
CA ARG A 261 -4.70 17.56 0.90
C ARG A 261 -6.06 18.25 1.00
N ASN A 262 -6.44 18.68 2.20
CA ASN A 262 -7.75 19.30 2.42
C ASN A 262 -7.83 20.66 1.73
N GLY A 263 -6.78 21.47 1.81
CA GLY A 263 -6.75 22.77 1.15
C GLY A 263 -6.88 22.67 -0.36
N ILE A 264 -6.16 21.73 -1.00
CA ILE A 264 -6.27 21.49 -2.45
C ILE A 264 -7.67 21.00 -2.82
N ARG A 265 -8.26 20.09 -2.03
CA ARG A 265 -9.64 19.63 -2.23
C ARG A 265 -10.62 20.81 -2.19
N ASP A 266 -10.52 21.64 -1.17
CA ASP A 266 -11.46 22.73 -0.92
C ASP A 266 -11.32 23.82 -1.99
N TYR A 267 -10.09 24.17 -2.39
CA TYR A 267 -9.83 25.06 -3.52
C TYR A 267 -10.41 24.51 -4.82
N ALA A 268 -10.13 23.21 -5.12
CA ALA A 268 -10.61 22.56 -6.34
C ALA A 268 -12.16 22.56 -6.41
N CYS A 269 -12.84 22.27 -5.30
CA CYS A 269 -14.29 22.34 -5.22
C CYS A 269 -14.80 23.78 -5.43
N ALA A 270 -14.19 24.77 -4.78
CA ALA A 270 -14.58 26.17 -4.90
C ALA A 270 -14.38 26.73 -6.33
N LYS A 271 -13.34 26.28 -7.02
CA LYS A 271 -13.03 26.69 -8.41
C LYS A 271 -13.72 25.83 -9.46
N GLY A 272 -14.46 24.79 -9.07
CA GLY A 272 -15.15 23.90 -10.00
C GLY A 272 -14.21 23.03 -10.82
N LEU A 273 -12.99 22.74 -10.32
CA LEU A 273 -12.05 21.81 -10.97
C LEU A 273 -12.65 20.41 -10.99
N THR A 274 -12.45 19.70 -12.10
CA THR A 274 -13.01 18.35 -12.25
C THR A 274 -12.13 17.30 -11.58
N PHE A 275 -12.77 16.39 -10.83
CA PHE A 275 -12.11 15.25 -10.21
C PHE A 275 -12.22 14.04 -11.13
N PHE A 276 -11.23 13.17 -11.07
CA PHE A 276 -11.10 12.04 -11.98
C PHE A 276 -12.24 11.03 -11.87
N ASP A 277 -12.81 10.66 -13.00
CA ASP A 277 -13.71 9.52 -13.13
C ASP A 277 -12.93 8.30 -13.62
N LEU A 278 -12.64 7.37 -12.73
CA LEU A 278 -11.84 6.18 -13.04
C LEU A 278 -12.49 5.28 -14.13
N ARG A 279 -13.82 5.29 -14.28
CA ARG A 279 -14.50 4.53 -15.33
C ARG A 279 -14.49 5.23 -16.66
N MET A 280 -14.67 6.55 -16.62
CA MET A 280 -14.70 7.38 -17.82
C MET A 280 -13.31 7.90 -18.20
N GLN A 281 -12.28 7.71 -17.38
CA GLN A 281 -10.88 8.15 -17.62
C GLN A 281 -10.77 9.64 -17.99
N THR A 282 -11.57 10.49 -17.32
CA THR A 282 -11.65 11.93 -17.55
C THR A 282 -11.70 12.67 -16.21
N GLY A 283 -11.38 13.97 -16.23
CA GLY A 283 -11.33 14.83 -15.04
C GLY A 283 -9.90 15.23 -14.71
N LEU A 284 -9.67 16.51 -14.47
CA LEU A 284 -8.35 17.14 -14.36
C LEU A 284 -7.51 16.56 -13.22
N LEU A 285 -8.05 16.53 -12.00
CA LEU A 285 -7.31 16.09 -10.81
C LEU A 285 -7.44 14.58 -10.65
N ARG A 286 -6.31 13.87 -10.74
CA ARG A 286 -6.28 12.40 -10.70
C ARG A 286 -5.70 11.85 -9.41
N ASN A 287 -4.42 12.09 -9.12
CA ASN A 287 -3.77 11.66 -7.89
C ASN A 287 -2.90 12.78 -7.31
N MET A 288 -2.59 12.65 -6.02
CA MET A 288 -1.69 13.53 -5.30
C MET A 288 -0.74 12.68 -4.48
N MET A 289 0.56 12.90 -4.62
CA MET A 289 1.58 12.32 -3.75
C MET A 289 2.18 13.44 -2.89
N ILE A 290 2.21 13.21 -1.58
CA ILE A 290 2.94 14.05 -0.63
C ILE A 290 4.09 13.22 -0.08
N ARG A 291 5.31 13.75 -0.16
CA ARG A 291 6.51 13.16 0.41
C ARG A 291 7.23 14.18 1.28
N THR A 292 7.73 13.74 2.42
CA THR A 292 8.46 14.59 3.37
C THR A 292 9.81 13.97 3.70
N SER A 293 10.78 14.79 4.07
CA SER A 293 12.02 14.36 4.72
C SER A 293 12.26 15.20 5.97
N GLU A 294 12.95 14.63 6.94
CA GLU A 294 13.44 15.30 8.15
C GLU A 294 14.96 15.26 8.15
N HIS A 295 15.60 16.42 8.36
CA HIS A 295 17.05 16.52 8.45
C HIS A 295 17.53 16.54 9.91
N THR A 296 18.79 16.22 10.13
CA THR A 296 19.40 16.20 11.47
C THR A 296 19.48 17.58 12.12
N ASP A 297 19.44 18.64 11.34
CA ASP A 297 19.39 20.04 11.82
C ASP A 297 17.97 20.51 12.22
N GLY A 298 16.96 19.62 12.10
CA GLY A 298 15.56 19.91 12.39
C GLY A 298 14.80 20.61 11.26
N THR A 299 15.43 20.83 10.11
CA THR A 299 14.72 21.28 8.91
C THR A 299 13.97 20.12 8.24
N SER A 300 12.97 20.43 7.43
CA SER A 300 12.22 19.43 6.67
C SER A 300 11.95 19.91 5.25
N GLU A 301 11.86 18.98 4.33
CA GLU A 301 11.44 19.26 2.96
C GLU A 301 10.11 18.58 2.66
N VAL A 302 9.29 19.22 1.83
CA VAL A 302 7.99 18.71 1.41
C VAL A 302 7.92 18.72 -0.11
N MET A 303 7.75 17.55 -0.69
CA MET A 303 7.44 17.37 -2.11
C MET A 303 5.94 17.13 -2.28
N LEU A 304 5.33 17.89 -3.17
CA LEU A 304 4.00 17.65 -3.69
C LEU A 304 4.05 17.34 -5.18
N LEU A 305 3.59 16.17 -5.58
CA LEU A 305 3.36 15.81 -6.98
C LEU A 305 1.86 15.68 -7.24
N LEU A 306 1.33 16.44 -8.19
CA LEU A 306 -0.02 16.24 -8.72
C LEU A 306 0.02 15.43 -10.02
N GLN A 307 -0.85 14.43 -10.12
CA GLN A 307 -1.14 13.77 -11.40
C GLN A 307 -2.41 14.40 -11.97
N LEU A 308 -2.27 14.96 -13.15
CA LEU A 308 -3.35 15.60 -13.91
C LEU A 308 -3.76 14.71 -15.09
N CYS A 309 -5.02 14.78 -15.47
CA CYS A 309 -5.51 14.10 -16.67
C CYS A 309 -6.16 15.11 -17.61
N THR A 310 -5.75 15.11 -18.87
CA THR A 310 -6.23 16.02 -19.91
C THR A 310 -7.16 15.34 -20.91
N ASN A 311 -7.60 14.11 -20.63
CA ASN A 311 -8.51 13.37 -21.50
C ASN A 311 -9.92 13.99 -21.51
N GLU A 312 -10.47 14.15 -22.72
CA GLU A 312 -11.87 14.44 -22.99
C GLU A 312 -12.50 13.35 -23.86
N LEU A 313 -13.76 13.02 -23.57
CA LEU A 313 -14.51 12.06 -24.38
C LEU A 313 -14.84 12.66 -25.75
N THR A 314 -14.54 11.92 -26.84
CA THR A 314 -14.91 12.34 -28.19
C THR A 314 -16.37 12.07 -28.54
N GLY A 315 -17.09 11.32 -27.68
CA GLY A 315 -18.42 10.81 -27.97
C GLY A 315 -18.43 9.59 -28.92
N GLN A 316 -17.25 9.16 -29.39
CA GLN A 316 -17.09 7.99 -30.26
C GLN A 316 -16.58 6.78 -29.45
N THR A 317 -16.73 5.59 -30.05
CA THR A 317 -16.22 4.35 -29.48
C THR A 317 -15.35 3.61 -30.50
N ASP A 318 -14.42 2.79 -30.02
CA ASP A 318 -13.64 1.87 -30.86
C ASP A 318 -14.49 0.68 -31.33
N ALA A 319 -13.91 -0.21 -32.13
CA ALA A 319 -14.58 -1.41 -32.67
C ALA A 319 -15.03 -2.39 -31.58
N LYS A 320 -14.55 -2.25 -30.33
CA LYS A 320 -14.95 -3.04 -29.15
C LYS A 320 -15.95 -2.31 -28.26
N GLY A 321 -16.46 -1.13 -28.69
CA GLY A 321 -17.40 -0.31 -27.91
C GLY A 321 -16.77 0.46 -26.75
N ARG A 322 -15.44 0.61 -26.70
CA ARG A 322 -14.74 1.38 -25.65
C ARG A 322 -14.69 2.85 -26.05
N PRO A 323 -14.89 3.80 -25.09
CA PRO A 323 -14.81 5.24 -25.37
C PRO A 323 -13.48 5.63 -25.99
N LEU A 324 -13.52 6.53 -26.97
CA LEU A 324 -12.33 7.18 -27.52
C LEU A 324 -12.14 8.54 -26.85
N TYR A 325 -10.87 8.88 -26.61
CA TYR A 325 -10.45 10.12 -25.97
C TYR A 325 -9.68 11.00 -26.94
N ARG A 326 -9.73 12.30 -26.69
CA ARG A 326 -8.74 13.26 -27.21
C ARG A 326 -8.09 13.95 -26.02
N GLU A 327 -6.86 14.38 -26.18
CA GLU A 327 -6.19 15.23 -25.20
C GLU A 327 -6.61 16.67 -25.39
N ILE A 328 -7.01 17.34 -24.28
CA ILE A 328 -7.23 18.78 -24.28
C ILE A 328 -5.84 19.43 -24.20
N PRO A 329 -5.52 20.41 -25.06
CA PRO A 329 -4.26 21.12 -24.96
C PRO A 329 -4.07 21.76 -23.58
N SER A 330 -2.92 21.50 -22.98
CA SER A 330 -2.55 21.99 -21.64
C SER A 330 -1.41 23.03 -21.65
N ALA A 331 -1.08 23.56 -22.83
CA ALA A 331 -0.12 24.65 -22.96
C ALA A 331 -0.58 25.89 -22.15
N PRO A 332 0.34 26.71 -21.62
CA PRO A 332 0.01 27.81 -20.71
C PRO A 332 -1.03 28.83 -21.22
N ASP A 333 -1.10 28.99 -22.53
CA ASP A 333 -2.05 29.90 -23.23
C ASP A 333 -3.44 29.30 -23.43
N THR A 334 -3.61 28.01 -23.16
CA THR A 334 -4.90 27.32 -23.28
C THR A 334 -5.75 27.50 -22.02
N PRO A 335 -7.09 27.30 -22.08
CA PRO A 335 -7.93 27.35 -20.88
C PRO A 335 -7.49 26.38 -19.80
N LEU A 336 -7.15 25.13 -20.17
CA LEU A 336 -6.71 24.11 -19.20
C LEU A 336 -5.31 24.43 -18.65
N GLY A 337 -4.39 24.94 -19.49
CA GLY A 337 -3.07 25.35 -19.04
C GLY A 337 -3.14 26.53 -18.05
N ARG A 338 -4.01 27.54 -18.29
CA ARG A 338 -4.25 28.61 -17.34
C ARG A 338 -4.83 28.10 -16.02
N GLN A 339 -5.82 27.20 -16.07
CA GLN A 339 -6.44 26.61 -14.88
C GLN A 339 -5.42 25.81 -14.07
N THR A 340 -4.54 25.04 -14.73
CA THR A 340 -3.43 24.32 -14.10
C THR A 340 -2.43 25.31 -13.48
N GLY A 341 -2.05 26.37 -14.21
CA GLY A 341 -1.13 27.39 -13.72
C GLY A 341 -1.68 28.13 -12.49
N GLU A 342 -2.96 28.51 -12.50
CA GLU A 342 -3.63 29.14 -11.35
C GLU A 342 -3.66 28.23 -10.12
N LEU A 343 -3.94 26.93 -10.31
CA LEU A 343 -3.89 25.93 -9.23
C LEU A 343 -2.49 25.83 -8.64
N MET A 344 -1.48 25.68 -9.50
CA MET A 344 -0.08 25.51 -9.05
C MET A 344 0.44 26.77 -8.35
N ALA A 345 0.14 27.96 -8.87
CA ALA A 345 0.51 29.22 -8.25
C ALA A 345 -0.14 29.36 -6.85
N TRP A 346 -1.45 29.08 -6.77
CA TRP A 346 -2.17 29.12 -5.49
C TRP A 346 -1.59 28.12 -4.47
N ILE A 347 -1.24 26.90 -4.88
CA ILE A 347 -0.59 25.90 -4.01
C ILE A 347 0.74 26.44 -3.49
N GLY A 348 1.59 26.98 -4.37
CA GLY A 348 2.92 27.49 -4.01
C GLY A 348 2.89 28.68 -3.07
N GLU A 349 1.82 29.50 -3.13
CA GLU A 349 1.58 30.67 -2.25
C GLU A 349 0.95 30.25 -0.92
N THR A 350 0.00 29.30 -0.95
CA THR A 350 -0.76 28.89 0.24
C THR A 350 0.03 27.97 1.16
N PHE A 351 0.93 27.14 0.60
CA PHE A 351 1.74 26.16 1.33
C PHE A 351 3.23 26.45 1.13
N PRO A 352 3.78 27.49 1.81
CA PRO A 352 5.19 27.87 1.67
C PRO A 352 6.17 26.77 2.07
N GLU A 353 5.74 25.83 2.92
CA GLU A 353 6.50 24.65 3.33
C GLU A 353 6.78 23.67 2.19
N ILE A 354 6.05 23.71 1.08
CA ILE A 354 6.35 22.89 -0.09
C ILE A 354 7.65 23.41 -0.73
N THR A 355 8.69 22.61 -0.63
CA THR A 355 10.03 22.89 -1.20
C THR A 355 10.17 22.37 -2.62
N SER A 356 9.40 21.34 -2.98
CA SER A 356 9.35 20.73 -4.31
C SER A 356 7.90 20.59 -4.77
N LEU A 357 7.46 21.45 -5.71
CA LEU A 357 6.11 21.43 -6.29
C LEU A 357 6.18 20.95 -7.73
N LEU A 358 5.56 19.82 -7.99
CA LEU A 358 5.66 19.07 -9.23
C LEU A 358 4.28 18.70 -9.78
N TYR A 359 4.18 18.48 -11.09
CA TYR A 359 3.05 17.77 -11.68
C TYR A 359 3.48 16.88 -12.84
N VAL A 360 2.65 15.89 -13.16
CA VAL A 360 2.72 15.06 -14.37
C VAL A 360 1.35 15.02 -15.04
N VAL A 361 1.34 14.87 -16.37
CA VAL A 361 0.11 14.60 -17.12
C VAL A 361 0.00 13.09 -17.35
N ASN A 362 -0.99 12.46 -16.74
CA ASN A 362 -1.22 11.02 -16.83
C ASN A 362 -2.57 10.71 -17.50
N ASN A 363 -2.52 10.49 -18.80
CA ASN A 363 -3.67 10.14 -19.64
C ASN A 363 -3.84 8.61 -19.83
N LYS A 364 -2.98 7.81 -19.17
CA LYS A 364 -3.01 6.34 -19.23
C LYS A 364 -4.14 5.76 -18.38
N ALA A 365 -4.48 4.51 -18.65
CA ALA A 365 -5.47 3.77 -17.86
C ALA A 365 -4.99 3.37 -16.46
N ASN A 366 -3.69 3.47 -16.18
CA ASN A 366 -3.08 3.14 -14.87
C ASN A 366 -2.44 4.38 -14.24
N ASP A 367 -2.06 4.26 -12.96
CA ASP A 367 -1.51 5.37 -12.17
C ASP A 367 0.02 5.44 -12.17
N THR A 368 0.71 4.59 -12.96
CA THR A 368 2.17 4.59 -13.03
C THR A 368 2.68 5.87 -13.68
N ILE A 369 3.77 6.43 -13.14
CA ILE A 369 4.36 7.69 -13.60
C ILE A 369 5.79 7.53 -14.15
N GLY A 370 6.36 6.31 -14.14
CA GLY A 370 7.76 6.06 -14.49
C GLY A 370 8.17 6.62 -15.86
N ASP A 371 7.29 6.49 -16.85
CA ASP A 371 7.46 6.93 -18.25
C ASP A 371 6.94 8.35 -18.53
N LEU A 372 6.45 9.08 -17.52
CA LEU A 372 5.88 10.43 -17.71
C LEU A 372 6.92 11.52 -17.43
N GLU A 373 6.82 12.63 -18.15
CA GLU A 373 7.60 13.83 -17.89
C GLU A 373 7.15 14.50 -16.59
N VAL A 374 8.12 14.86 -15.74
CA VAL A 374 7.87 15.60 -14.48
C VAL A 374 8.11 17.09 -14.74
N HIS A 375 7.07 17.89 -14.54
CA HIS A 375 7.13 19.33 -14.65
C HIS A 375 7.38 19.96 -13.28
N VAL A 376 8.48 20.73 -13.18
CA VAL A 376 8.84 21.45 -11.94
C VAL A 376 8.23 22.83 -11.94
N VAL A 377 7.42 23.13 -10.92
CA VAL A 377 6.79 24.45 -10.72
C VAL A 377 7.57 25.28 -9.72
N LYS A 378 8.04 24.66 -8.62
CA LYS A 378 8.83 25.30 -7.57
C LYS A 378 9.90 24.34 -7.05
N GLY A 379 11.08 24.84 -6.80
CA GLY A 379 12.20 24.10 -6.19
C GLY A 379 12.87 23.12 -7.14
N THR A 380 13.20 21.95 -6.63
CA THR A 380 13.92 20.87 -7.32
C THR A 380 13.01 19.68 -7.59
N PRO A 381 13.28 18.81 -8.58
CA PRO A 381 12.51 17.61 -8.82
C PRO A 381 12.77 16.49 -7.80
N TYR A 382 13.35 16.78 -6.66
CA TYR A 382 13.66 15.84 -5.59
C TYR A 382 13.63 16.53 -4.23
N ILE A 383 13.59 15.76 -3.18
CA ILE A 383 13.90 16.15 -1.79
C ILE A 383 15.12 15.36 -1.31
N MET A 384 15.77 15.86 -0.27
CA MET A 384 16.94 15.21 0.34
C MET A 384 16.53 14.40 1.55
N GLU A 385 16.95 13.16 1.64
CA GLU A 385 16.90 12.33 2.84
C GLU A 385 18.30 12.20 3.43
N GLU A 386 18.41 12.12 4.75
CA GLU A 386 19.67 12.01 5.45
C GLU A 386 19.74 10.76 6.33
N MET A 387 20.89 10.06 6.30
CA MET A 387 21.12 8.87 7.12
C MET A 387 22.61 8.74 7.48
N GLU A 388 22.96 8.84 8.75
CA GLU A 388 24.37 8.79 9.24
C GLU A 388 25.33 9.73 8.48
N GLY A 389 24.89 10.94 8.14
CA GLY A 389 25.67 11.89 7.35
C GLY A 389 25.86 11.48 5.88
N LEU A 390 25.09 10.52 5.40
CA LEU A 390 24.88 10.27 3.98
C LEU A 390 23.62 11.02 3.54
N GLN A 391 23.67 11.58 2.34
CA GLN A 391 22.57 12.27 1.71
C GLN A 391 22.05 11.47 0.52
N PHE A 392 20.75 11.42 0.37
CA PHE A 392 20.08 10.71 -0.72
C PHE A 392 19.10 11.64 -1.41
N LYS A 393 19.28 11.83 -2.71
CA LYS A 393 18.25 12.45 -3.56
C LYS A 393 17.10 11.48 -3.76
N VAL A 394 15.88 11.93 -3.45
CA VAL A 394 14.68 11.12 -3.58
C VAL A 394 13.69 11.85 -4.48
N GLY A 395 13.60 11.42 -5.71
CA GLY A 395 12.68 11.96 -6.70
C GLY A 395 11.24 11.42 -6.55
N PRO A 396 10.30 11.94 -7.34
CA PRO A 396 8.91 11.48 -7.30
C PRO A 396 8.75 10.04 -7.80
N LYS A 397 9.66 9.55 -8.63
CA LYS A 397 9.66 8.20 -9.19
C LYS A 397 10.53 7.23 -8.40
N SER A 398 11.47 7.74 -7.58
CA SER A 398 12.43 6.92 -6.83
C SER A 398 11.74 6.14 -5.73
N PHE A 399 12.08 4.87 -5.60
CA PHE A 399 11.73 4.09 -4.42
C PHE A 399 12.61 4.53 -3.24
N TYR A 400 12.00 4.78 -2.11
CA TYR A 400 12.65 4.99 -0.82
C TYR A 400 11.72 4.47 0.27
N GLN A 401 12.27 3.86 1.33
CA GLN A 401 11.47 3.31 2.42
C GLN A 401 10.59 4.38 3.06
N THR A 402 9.30 4.07 3.24
CA THR A 402 8.31 5.09 3.65
C THR A 402 8.26 5.37 5.16
N ASN A 403 9.16 4.77 5.94
CA ASN A 403 9.45 5.08 7.34
C ASN A 403 10.97 5.24 7.46
N SER A 404 11.48 6.47 7.32
CA SER A 404 12.92 6.76 7.25
C SER A 404 13.65 6.33 8.51
N GLN A 405 13.09 6.60 9.70
CA GLN A 405 13.70 6.24 10.98
C GLN A 405 13.85 4.72 11.14
N GLN A 406 12.80 3.98 10.80
CA GLN A 406 12.83 2.53 10.94
C GLN A 406 13.62 1.86 9.80
N ALA A 407 13.69 2.49 8.61
CA ALA A 407 14.59 2.07 7.53
C ALA A 407 16.06 2.15 7.96
N TYR A 408 16.42 3.21 8.65
CA TYR A 408 17.76 3.33 9.23
C TYR A 408 18.07 2.18 10.21
N ASN A 409 17.14 1.84 11.09
CA ASN A 409 17.29 0.68 11.98
C ASN A 409 17.41 -0.64 11.21
N LEU A 410 16.57 -0.84 10.17
CA LEU A 410 16.62 -2.02 9.30
C LEU A 410 17.99 -2.16 8.63
N TYR A 411 18.55 -1.07 8.10
CA TYR A 411 19.85 -1.07 7.44
C TYR A 411 21.01 -1.24 8.43
N LYS A 412 20.89 -0.72 9.65
CA LYS A 412 21.85 -1.03 10.73
C LYS A 412 21.86 -2.52 11.04
N VAL A 413 20.71 -3.17 11.13
CA VAL A 413 20.62 -4.63 11.31
C VAL A 413 21.30 -5.35 10.15
N ALA A 414 21.01 -4.96 8.91
CA ALA A 414 21.63 -5.56 7.73
C ALA A 414 23.15 -5.43 7.75
N ARG A 415 23.68 -4.22 8.08
CA ARG A 415 25.12 -3.96 8.22
C ARG A 415 25.75 -4.77 9.38
N THR A 416 25.04 -4.88 10.51
CA THR A 416 25.51 -5.67 11.66
C THR A 416 25.61 -7.15 11.28
N PHE A 417 24.62 -7.70 10.61
CA PHE A 417 24.65 -9.09 10.14
C PHE A 417 25.69 -9.33 9.03
N ALA A 418 25.93 -8.33 8.18
CA ALA A 418 26.99 -8.39 7.19
C ALA A 418 28.39 -8.51 7.82
N GLY A 419 28.59 -8.03 9.05
CA GLY A 419 29.84 -8.18 9.81
C GLY A 419 31.06 -7.63 9.07
N LEU A 420 30.91 -6.41 8.48
CA LEU A 420 31.90 -5.78 7.64
C LEU A 420 33.09 -5.25 8.48
N THR A 421 34.30 -5.46 7.99
CA THR A 421 35.58 -5.08 8.65
C THR A 421 36.40 -4.08 7.87
N GLY A 422 35.96 -3.68 6.67
CA GLY A 422 36.59 -2.69 5.80
C GLY A 422 37.26 -3.28 4.55
N SER A 423 37.35 -4.60 4.40
CA SER A 423 38.04 -5.22 3.27
C SER A 423 37.14 -6.03 2.33
N GLU A 424 35.92 -6.30 2.75
CA GLU A 424 35.01 -7.20 2.05
C GLU A 424 34.57 -6.65 0.69
N LEU A 425 34.37 -7.57 -0.26
CA LEU A 425 33.63 -7.36 -1.48
C LEU A 425 32.14 -7.71 -1.22
N VAL A 426 31.29 -6.71 -1.25
CA VAL A 426 29.85 -6.85 -1.01
C VAL A 426 29.09 -6.78 -2.34
N TYR A 427 28.16 -7.69 -2.57
CA TYR A 427 27.17 -7.56 -3.63
C TYR A 427 25.83 -7.21 -3.01
N ASP A 428 25.21 -6.10 -3.48
CA ASP A 428 23.87 -5.65 -3.08
C ASP A 428 22.88 -5.95 -4.22
N LEU A 429 22.09 -6.99 -4.04
CA LEU A 429 21.14 -7.46 -5.07
C LEU A 429 19.77 -6.82 -4.83
N TYR A 430 19.12 -6.34 -5.89
CA TYR A 430 17.92 -5.50 -5.85
C TYR A 430 18.22 -4.15 -5.17
N THR A 431 19.34 -3.53 -5.57
CA THR A 431 19.91 -2.37 -4.87
C THR A 431 19.01 -1.11 -4.93
N GLY A 432 18.01 -1.08 -5.86
CA GLY A 432 17.15 0.08 -6.05
C GLY A 432 17.98 1.34 -6.34
N THR A 433 17.70 2.43 -5.63
CA THR A 433 18.45 3.69 -5.72
C THR A 433 19.79 3.67 -4.94
N GLY A 434 20.32 2.47 -4.69
CA GLY A 434 21.61 2.27 -4.03
C GLY A 434 21.62 2.56 -2.54
N THR A 435 20.47 2.61 -1.85
CA THR A 435 20.42 3.05 -0.45
C THR A 435 21.22 2.14 0.47
N ILE A 436 21.04 0.81 0.39
CA ILE A 436 21.80 -0.16 1.20
C ILE A 436 23.27 -0.17 0.77
N ALA A 437 23.54 -0.22 -0.55
CA ALA A 437 24.89 -0.20 -1.10
C ALA A 437 25.71 0.99 -0.58
N ASN A 438 25.17 2.21 -0.70
CA ASN A 438 25.84 3.43 -0.23
C ASN A 438 25.97 3.47 1.30
N PHE A 439 24.97 2.95 2.03
CA PHE A 439 24.99 2.89 3.49
C PHE A 439 26.11 2.00 4.03
N VAL A 440 26.40 0.87 3.37
CA VAL A 440 27.44 -0.07 3.80
C VAL A 440 28.83 0.25 3.21
N ALA A 441 28.90 1.09 2.17
CA ALA A 441 30.14 1.35 1.42
C ALA A 441 31.30 1.83 2.30
N ARG A 442 31.02 2.66 3.32
CA ARG A 442 32.07 3.14 4.25
C ARG A 442 32.63 2.05 5.18
N SER A 443 31.97 0.88 5.22
CA SER A 443 32.31 -0.23 6.12
C SER A 443 32.97 -1.42 5.42
N CYS A 444 33.16 -1.37 4.10
CA CYS A 444 33.73 -2.48 3.32
C CYS A 444 34.72 -1.98 2.25
N GLY A 445 35.44 -2.91 1.64
CA GLY A 445 36.41 -2.60 0.59
C GLY A 445 35.76 -2.14 -0.72
N LYS A 446 34.69 -2.81 -1.13
CA LYS A 446 33.96 -2.50 -2.37
C LYS A 446 32.51 -3.00 -2.29
N VAL A 447 31.60 -2.24 -2.90
CA VAL A 447 30.21 -2.64 -3.10
C VAL A 447 29.89 -2.69 -4.59
N ILE A 448 29.17 -3.74 -5.01
CA ILE A 448 28.59 -3.86 -6.34
C ILE A 448 27.08 -3.99 -6.20
N GLY A 449 26.34 -2.98 -6.65
CA GLY A 449 24.88 -2.97 -6.68
C GLY A 449 24.35 -3.45 -8.03
N ILE A 450 23.31 -4.29 -8.03
CA ILE A 450 22.65 -4.77 -9.24
C ILE A 450 21.13 -4.50 -9.12
N GLU A 451 20.54 -3.86 -10.13
CA GLU A 451 19.13 -3.50 -10.17
C GLU A 451 18.59 -3.65 -11.61
N TYR A 452 17.33 -4.06 -11.72
CA TYR A 452 16.68 -4.25 -13.02
C TYR A 452 16.33 -2.92 -13.72
N VAL A 453 16.01 -1.87 -12.95
CA VAL A 453 15.53 -0.57 -13.44
C VAL A 453 16.71 0.37 -13.70
N PRO A 454 17.00 0.76 -14.96
CA PRO A 454 18.14 1.62 -15.27
C PRO A 454 18.12 2.97 -14.58
N GLU A 455 16.94 3.61 -14.48
CA GLU A 455 16.77 4.92 -13.84
C GLU A 455 17.09 4.87 -12.32
N ALA A 456 16.87 3.73 -11.68
CA ALA A 456 17.24 3.53 -10.28
C ALA A 456 18.77 3.40 -10.11
N ILE A 457 19.47 2.87 -11.12
CA ILE A 457 20.94 2.82 -11.15
C ILE A 457 21.51 4.22 -11.34
N GLU A 458 20.92 5.06 -12.20
CA GLU A 458 21.31 6.47 -12.33
C GLU A 458 21.18 7.19 -10.98
N ASP A 459 20.06 7.02 -10.28
CA ASP A 459 19.86 7.54 -8.92
C ASP A 459 20.94 7.01 -7.94
N ALA A 460 21.29 5.71 -8.02
CA ALA A 460 22.29 5.09 -7.14
C ALA A 460 23.71 5.67 -7.36
N GLU A 461 24.12 5.88 -8.61
CA GLU A 461 25.39 6.49 -8.98
C GLU A 461 25.43 7.96 -8.54
N GLU A 462 24.34 8.71 -8.74
CA GLU A 462 24.22 10.09 -8.29
C GLU A 462 24.35 10.21 -6.77
N ASN A 463 23.67 9.33 -6.03
CA ASN A 463 23.74 9.25 -4.59
C ASN A 463 25.15 8.87 -4.10
N ALA A 464 25.85 7.95 -4.77
CA ALA A 464 27.23 7.61 -4.45
C ALA A 464 28.17 8.81 -4.65
N ALA A 465 28.05 9.49 -5.79
CA ALA A 465 28.86 10.67 -6.10
C ALA A 465 28.60 11.82 -5.10
N LEU A 466 27.35 12.07 -4.75
CA LEU A 466 26.95 13.07 -3.75
C LEU A 466 27.64 12.84 -2.39
N ASN A 467 27.81 11.57 -2.01
CA ASN A 467 28.42 11.16 -0.75
C ASN A 467 29.96 10.94 -0.83
N GLY A 468 30.56 11.22 -1.98
CA GLY A 468 31.99 11.04 -2.22
C GLY A 468 32.46 9.58 -2.10
N LEU A 469 31.57 8.63 -2.39
CA LEU A 469 31.87 7.19 -2.35
C LEU A 469 32.55 6.78 -3.67
N SER A 470 33.76 6.25 -3.59
CA SER A 470 34.54 5.82 -4.75
C SER A 470 34.70 4.30 -4.88
N ASN A 471 34.15 3.58 -3.92
CA ASN A 471 34.23 2.12 -3.84
C ASN A 471 32.91 1.40 -4.17
N THR A 472 31.98 2.10 -4.81
CA THR A 472 30.70 1.57 -5.29
C THR A 472 30.71 1.43 -6.81
N LEU A 473 30.09 0.38 -7.32
CA LEU A 473 29.79 0.18 -8.75
C LEU A 473 28.36 -0.31 -8.89
N PHE A 474 27.67 0.16 -9.92
CA PHE A 474 26.29 -0.21 -10.15
C PHE A 474 26.06 -0.76 -11.56
N TYR A 475 25.15 -1.74 -11.69
CA TYR A 475 24.84 -2.42 -12.95
C TYR A 475 23.32 -2.55 -13.13
N ALA A 476 22.83 -2.04 -14.25
CA ALA A 476 21.43 -2.17 -14.64
C ALA A 476 21.19 -3.47 -15.41
N GLY A 477 20.23 -4.29 -14.98
CA GLY A 477 19.76 -5.48 -15.70
C GLY A 477 19.23 -6.58 -14.77
N ASP A 478 18.73 -7.66 -15.37
CA ASP A 478 18.22 -8.82 -14.63
C ASP A 478 19.38 -9.54 -13.92
N MET A 479 19.24 -9.79 -12.63
CA MET A 479 20.27 -10.45 -11.81
C MET A 479 20.76 -11.76 -12.38
N LYS A 480 19.87 -12.57 -12.97
CA LYS A 480 20.23 -13.86 -13.59
C LYS A 480 21.13 -13.71 -14.81
N ASP A 481 20.99 -12.56 -15.54
CA ASP A 481 21.74 -12.30 -16.76
C ASP A 481 23.07 -11.58 -16.47
N ILE A 482 23.13 -10.76 -15.41
CA ILE A 482 24.35 -10.05 -14.99
C ILE A 482 25.23 -10.93 -14.13
N LEU A 483 24.72 -11.57 -13.09
CA LEU A 483 25.52 -12.29 -12.09
C LEU A 483 26.00 -13.66 -12.62
N THR A 484 26.72 -13.61 -13.75
CA THR A 484 27.30 -14.79 -14.41
C THR A 484 28.65 -15.19 -13.81
N ALA A 485 29.12 -16.39 -14.14
CA ALA A 485 30.47 -16.82 -13.77
C ALA A 485 31.55 -15.88 -14.34
N GLU A 486 31.30 -15.24 -15.50
CA GLU A 486 32.22 -14.25 -16.07
C GLU A 486 32.22 -12.95 -15.28
N PHE A 487 31.05 -12.48 -14.84
CA PHE A 487 30.92 -11.31 -13.98
C PHE A 487 31.71 -11.52 -12.67
N ILE A 488 31.55 -12.68 -12.04
CA ILE A 488 32.27 -13.04 -10.81
C ILE A 488 33.78 -13.12 -11.05
N ARG A 489 34.24 -13.64 -12.21
CA ARG A 489 35.68 -13.65 -12.54
C ARG A 489 36.24 -12.24 -12.73
N THR A 490 35.46 -11.33 -13.31
CA THR A 490 35.86 -9.95 -13.59
C THR A 490 35.89 -9.10 -12.34
N HIS A 491 34.87 -9.23 -11.49
CA HIS A 491 34.68 -8.35 -10.34
C HIS A 491 35.12 -8.94 -9.01
N GLY A 492 35.39 -10.23 -8.97
CA GLY A 492 35.72 -10.98 -7.76
C GLY A 492 34.51 -11.71 -7.19
N ARG A 493 34.80 -12.77 -6.42
CA ARG A 493 33.79 -13.49 -5.67
C ARG A 493 33.37 -12.66 -4.46
N PRO A 494 32.05 -12.43 -4.22
CA PRO A 494 31.62 -11.65 -3.06
C PRO A 494 31.93 -12.39 -1.75
N ASP A 495 32.39 -11.67 -0.75
CA ASP A 495 32.49 -12.15 0.62
C ASP A 495 31.12 -12.15 1.28
N VAL A 496 30.32 -11.12 0.96
CA VAL A 496 28.97 -10.93 1.49
C VAL A 496 28.00 -10.60 0.35
N ILE A 497 26.84 -11.24 0.37
CA ILE A 497 25.69 -10.81 -0.44
C ILE A 497 24.62 -10.23 0.51
N ILE A 498 24.16 -9.00 0.23
CA ILE A 498 22.96 -8.40 0.82
C ILE A 498 21.88 -8.45 -0.26
N THR A 499 20.67 -8.84 0.09
CA THR A 499 19.57 -8.93 -0.88
C THR A 499 18.27 -8.46 -0.25
N ASP A 500 17.53 -7.58 -0.95
CA ASP A 500 16.20 -7.07 -0.56
C ASP A 500 15.22 -7.22 -1.74
N PRO A 501 14.79 -8.45 -2.06
CA PRO A 501 13.96 -8.71 -3.23
C PRO A 501 12.51 -8.22 -3.04
N PRO A 502 11.73 -8.09 -4.12
CA PRO A 502 10.32 -7.74 -4.07
C PRO A 502 9.48 -8.77 -3.29
N ARG A 503 8.23 -8.44 -2.96
CA ARG A 503 7.31 -9.29 -2.17
C ARG A 503 7.17 -10.74 -2.63
N ALA A 504 7.43 -11.02 -3.91
CA ALA A 504 7.41 -12.37 -4.46
C ALA A 504 8.61 -13.23 -4.02
N GLY A 505 9.65 -12.61 -3.44
CA GLY A 505 10.95 -13.23 -3.17
C GLY A 505 11.82 -13.31 -4.41
N MET A 506 12.91 -14.06 -4.32
CA MET A 506 13.84 -14.26 -5.44
C MET A 506 13.31 -15.30 -6.44
N HIS A 507 13.68 -15.14 -7.70
CA HIS A 507 13.52 -16.21 -8.68
C HIS A 507 14.48 -17.36 -8.37
N ALA A 508 14.08 -18.59 -8.67
CA ALA A 508 14.93 -19.78 -8.38
C ALA A 508 16.32 -19.68 -9.05
N ASP A 509 16.41 -19.13 -10.24
CA ASP A 509 17.68 -18.93 -10.95
C ASP A 509 18.61 -17.97 -10.20
N VAL A 510 18.07 -16.92 -9.57
CA VAL A 510 18.86 -15.99 -8.75
C VAL A 510 19.39 -16.70 -7.51
N VAL A 511 18.56 -17.51 -6.85
CA VAL A 511 19.00 -18.35 -5.72
C VAL A 511 20.14 -19.27 -6.15
N GLN A 512 20.02 -19.92 -7.33
CA GLN A 512 21.06 -20.80 -7.84
C GLN A 512 22.37 -20.05 -8.13
N VAL A 513 22.29 -18.83 -8.65
CA VAL A 513 23.47 -18.00 -8.87
C VAL A 513 24.15 -17.63 -7.57
N ILE A 514 23.39 -17.29 -6.52
CA ILE A 514 23.93 -17.05 -5.17
C ILE A 514 24.64 -18.32 -4.63
N LEU A 515 24.01 -19.48 -4.77
CA LEU A 515 24.61 -20.76 -4.38
C LEU A 515 25.92 -21.07 -5.13
N ASN A 516 26.01 -20.65 -6.40
CA ASN A 516 27.23 -20.82 -7.22
C ASN A 516 28.32 -19.78 -6.91
N ALA A 517 27.90 -18.54 -6.55
CA ALA A 517 28.82 -17.50 -6.11
C ALA A 517 29.47 -17.86 -4.76
N GLU A 518 28.77 -18.64 -3.94
CA GLU A 518 29.23 -19.14 -2.65
C GLU A 518 29.83 -18.06 -1.72
N PRO A 519 29.16 -16.92 -1.44
CA PRO A 519 29.65 -15.96 -0.47
C PRO A 519 29.87 -16.62 0.91
N GLU A 520 30.62 -15.99 1.79
CA GLU A 520 30.75 -16.46 3.17
C GLU A 520 29.48 -16.19 3.98
N ARG A 521 28.83 -15.06 3.70
CA ARG A 521 27.62 -14.60 4.39
C ARG A 521 26.58 -14.11 3.39
N ILE A 522 25.30 -14.37 3.71
CA ILE A 522 24.16 -13.80 3.00
C ILE A 522 23.29 -13.09 4.02
N VAL A 523 22.99 -11.81 3.78
CA VAL A 523 22.02 -11.02 4.56
C VAL A 523 20.78 -10.86 3.71
N TYR A 524 19.68 -11.49 4.12
CA TYR A 524 18.42 -11.48 3.39
C TYR A 524 17.40 -10.58 4.11
N VAL A 525 17.13 -9.40 3.57
CA VAL A 525 16.06 -8.49 3.99
C VAL A 525 14.79 -8.82 3.22
N SER A 526 13.62 -8.85 3.87
CA SER A 526 12.36 -9.18 3.18
C SER A 526 11.14 -8.58 3.86
N CYS A 527 10.27 -7.99 3.06
CA CYS A 527 8.95 -7.53 3.48
C CYS A 527 7.87 -8.65 3.48
N ASN A 528 8.24 -9.89 3.16
CA ASN A 528 7.32 -11.02 3.13
C ASN A 528 8.00 -12.30 3.68
N PRO A 529 7.81 -12.60 4.97
CA PRO A 529 8.43 -13.78 5.59
C PRO A 529 8.05 -15.12 4.95
N ALA A 530 6.92 -15.20 4.23
CA ALA A 530 6.51 -16.45 3.57
C ALA A 530 7.32 -16.73 2.31
N SER A 531 7.57 -15.72 1.45
CA SER A 531 8.46 -15.88 0.29
C SER A 531 9.91 -16.04 0.73
N GLN A 532 10.34 -15.29 1.76
CA GLN A 532 11.66 -15.47 2.36
C GLN A 532 11.87 -16.90 2.86
N ALA A 533 10.91 -17.48 3.58
CA ALA A 533 10.97 -18.85 4.07
C ALA A 533 11.16 -19.88 2.96
N ARG A 534 10.48 -19.71 1.81
CA ARG A 534 10.66 -20.53 0.61
C ARG A 534 12.08 -20.42 0.06
N ASP A 535 12.60 -19.20 -0.07
CA ASP A 535 13.93 -18.97 -0.64
C ASP A 535 15.03 -19.47 0.30
N LEU A 536 14.84 -19.29 1.63
CA LEU A 536 15.74 -19.84 2.65
C LEU A 536 15.81 -21.37 2.61
N GLN A 537 14.71 -22.05 2.29
CA GLN A 537 14.70 -23.48 2.11
C GLN A 537 15.61 -23.91 0.96
N LEU A 538 15.62 -23.15 -0.14
CA LEU A 538 16.52 -23.41 -1.28
C LEU A 538 17.98 -23.09 -0.94
N LEU A 539 18.23 -21.95 -0.28
CA LEU A 539 19.58 -21.60 0.18
C LEU A 539 20.14 -22.58 1.22
N GLY A 540 19.25 -23.26 1.95
CA GLY A 540 19.58 -24.28 2.93
C GLY A 540 20.37 -25.49 2.38
N GLU A 541 20.54 -25.60 1.05
CA GLU A 541 21.45 -26.57 0.43
C GLU A 541 22.90 -26.35 0.87
N LYS A 542 23.35 -25.12 1.04
CA LYS A 542 24.73 -24.77 1.40
C LYS A 542 24.84 -23.87 2.64
N TYR A 543 23.74 -23.29 3.10
CA TYR A 543 23.77 -22.27 4.16
C TYR A 543 22.86 -22.60 5.33
N LYS A 544 23.23 -22.17 6.52
CA LYS A 544 22.43 -22.24 7.74
C LYS A 544 21.99 -20.86 8.18
N VAL A 545 20.78 -20.76 8.68
CA VAL A 545 20.28 -19.55 9.34
C VAL A 545 20.91 -19.45 10.72
N VAL A 546 21.66 -18.39 10.97
CA VAL A 546 22.35 -18.15 12.25
C VAL A 546 21.79 -16.98 13.03
N ALA A 547 21.12 -16.04 12.37
CA ALA A 547 20.40 -14.95 13.03
C ALA A 547 19.13 -14.57 12.29
N VAL A 548 18.12 -14.14 13.04
CA VAL A 548 16.84 -13.65 12.53
C VAL A 548 16.42 -12.44 13.34
N GLN A 549 16.18 -11.30 12.68
CA GLN A 549 15.69 -10.07 13.28
C GLN A 549 14.43 -9.58 12.58
N PRO A 550 13.24 -9.81 13.15
CA PRO A 550 12.02 -9.15 12.68
C PRO A 550 12.06 -7.64 13.01
N VAL A 551 11.50 -6.82 12.12
CA VAL A 551 11.45 -5.35 12.26
C VAL A 551 10.06 -4.85 11.93
N ASP A 552 9.48 -4.03 12.80
CA ASP A 552 8.20 -3.36 12.53
C ASP A 552 8.40 -2.04 11.80
N MET A 553 8.35 -2.08 10.48
CA MET A 553 8.42 -0.89 9.62
C MET A 553 7.10 -0.09 9.59
N PHE A 554 5.96 -0.76 9.83
CA PHE A 554 4.63 -0.21 9.56
C PHE A 554 3.67 -0.48 10.71
N PRO A 555 3.76 0.27 11.84
CA PRO A 555 2.80 0.20 12.93
C PRO A 555 1.34 0.27 12.46
N HIS A 556 0.45 -0.39 13.17
CA HIS A 556 -0.99 -0.51 12.89
C HIS A 556 -1.35 -1.27 11.61
N THR A 557 -0.37 -1.88 10.95
CA THR A 557 -0.56 -2.78 9.80
C THR A 557 -0.03 -4.18 10.11
N GLN A 558 -0.39 -5.15 9.29
CA GLN A 558 0.09 -6.55 9.42
C GLN A 558 1.48 -6.77 8.81
N HIS A 559 2.06 -5.78 8.16
CA HIS A 559 3.35 -5.91 7.48
C HIS A 559 4.48 -5.98 8.50
N VAL A 560 5.44 -6.86 8.23
CA VAL A 560 6.68 -7.03 9.00
C VAL A 560 7.82 -7.20 8.02
N GLU A 561 8.92 -6.50 8.27
CA GLU A 561 10.20 -6.77 7.64
C GLU A 561 10.97 -7.81 8.46
N ASN A 562 11.79 -8.59 7.81
CA ASN A 562 12.62 -9.58 8.49
C ASN A 562 14.01 -9.64 7.86
N VAL A 563 15.04 -9.55 8.69
CA VAL A 563 16.44 -9.69 8.27
C VAL A 563 16.96 -11.03 8.75
N VAL A 564 17.52 -11.81 7.85
CA VAL A 564 18.09 -13.12 8.15
C VAL A 564 19.56 -13.15 7.75
N LEU A 565 20.40 -13.61 8.66
CA LEU A 565 21.81 -13.93 8.38
C LEU A 565 21.96 -15.41 8.12
N LEU A 566 22.59 -15.77 7.00
CA LEU A 566 22.99 -17.11 6.67
C LEU A 566 24.51 -17.18 6.55
N THR A 567 25.08 -18.29 7.03
CA THR A 567 26.49 -18.66 6.87
C THR A 567 26.59 -20.10 6.37
N LYS A 568 27.76 -20.45 5.84
CA LYS A 568 28.05 -21.84 5.43
C LYS A 568 28.05 -22.80 6.60
#